data_6f3e94e2b195fbb12166365d48833f8c
#
_entry.id   6f3e94e2b195fbb12166365d48833f8c
#
_cell.length_a   1.000
_cell.length_b   1.000
_cell.length_c   1.000
_cell.angle_alpha   90.00
_cell.angle_beta   90.00
_cell.angle_gamma   90.00
#
_symmetry.space_group_name_H-M   'P 1'
#
loop_
_entity.id
_entity.type
_entity.pdbx_description
1 polymer ?
#
loop_
_entity_poly.entity_id
_entity_poly.type
_entity_poly.pdbx_seq_one_letter_code
_entity_poly.pdbx_strand_id
1 'polypeptide(L)'
;MSRSTAVPSGLAAGPTREDAETRLFAGLDPATRAWALDRYTLHPIGIYENPVKLESFWTQQWPATVIWCRRAANPGEPHQRRTADKLNAKWHELDTGHYPMLSMPDQLTALLTSGA
;
A
#
# COMPACT_ATOMS: atom_id res chain seq x y z
N MET A 1 7.55 -8.96 -8.83
CA MET A 1 6.20 -8.55 -8.39
C MET A 1 5.19 -9.63 -8.73
N SER A 2 4.32 -9.95 -7.81
CA SER A 2 3.30 -10.95 -8.06
C SER A 2 2.30 -10.45 -9.10
N ARG A 3 1.78 -11.37 -9.88
CA ARG A 3 0.79 -11.05 -10.88
C ARG A 3 -0.59 -11.01 -10.27
N SER A 4 -1.42 -10.10 -10.74
CA SER A 4 -2.83 -10.15 -10.43
C SER A 4 -3.46 -11.39 -11.07
N THR A 5 -4.36 -12.02 -10.35
CA THR A 5 -5.09 -13.19 -10.82
C THR A 5 -6.56 -12.82 -10.98
N ALA A 6 -7.03 -12.83 -12.23
CA ALA A 6 -8.44 -12.61 -12.49
C ALA A 6 -9.20 -13.89 -12.23
N VAL A 7 -10.34 -13.80 -11.53
CA VAL A 7 -11.22 -14.94 -11.33
C VAL A 7 -12.09 -15.14 -12.58
N PRO A 8 -12.63 -16.37 -12.81
CA PRO A 8 -13.41 -16.66 -14.03
C PRO A 8 -14.60 -15.74 -14.26
N SER A 9 -15.20 -15.22 -13.20
CA SER A 9 -16.32 -14.28 -13.33
C SER A 9 -15.90 -12.91 -13.84
N GLY A 10 -14.58 -12.59 -13.88
CA GLY A 10 -14.08 -11.28 -14.23
C GLY A 10 -14.36 -10.19 -13.20
N LEU A 11 -14.87 -10.56 -12.03
CA LEU A 11 -15.33 -9.60 -11.03
C LEU A 11 -14.23 -9.20 -10.06
N ALA A 12 -13.19 -10.01 -9.89
CA ALA A 12 -12.14 -9.72 -8.92
C ALA A 12 -10.76 -10.14 -9.42
N ALA A 13 -9.74 -9.42 -8.95
CA ALA A 13 -8.35 -9.70 -9.27
C ALA A 13 -7.45 -9.27 -8.10
N GLY A 14 -6.23 -9.79 -8.08
CA GLY A 14 -5.23 -9.42 -7.07
C GLY A 14 -4.14 -10.47 -6.97
N PRO A 15 -3.17 -10.26 -6.07
CA PRO A 15 -2.14 -11.26 -5.80
C PRO A 15 -2.75 -12.57 -5.36
N THR A 16 -2.08 -13.68 -5.68
CA THR A 16 -2.51 -15.00 -5.18
C THR A 16 -2.41 -15.03 -3.65
N ARG A 17 -3.09 -15.99 -3.03
CA ARG A 17 -2.99 -16.17 -1.57
C ARG A 17 -1.54 -16.47 -1.16
N GLU A 18 -0.83 -17.26 -1.94
CA GLU A 18 0.57 -17.55 -1.69
C GLU A 18 1.43 -16.28 -1.73
N ASP A 19 1.22 -15.43 -2.72
CA ASP A 19 1.92 -14.15 -2.81
C ASP A 19 1.57 -13.23 -1.65
N ALA A 20 0.33 -13.21 -1.22
CA ALA A 20 -0.08 -12.44 -0.05
C ALA A 20 0.67 -12.93 1.18
N GLU A 21 0.74 -14.24 1.39
CA GLU A 21 1.45 -14.83 2.53
C GLU A 21 2.94 -14.54 2.51
N THR A 22 3.59 -14.77 1.37
CA THR A 22 5.06 -14.76 1.27
C THR A 22 5.63 -13.37 0.98
N ARG A 23 4.82 -12.42 0.55
CA ARG A 23 5.27 -11.07 0.17
C ARG A 23 4.55 -9.96 0.90
N LEU A 24 3.24 -9.85 0.73
CA LEU A 24 2.50 -8.73 1.32
C LEU A 24 2.52 -8.77 2.85
N PHE A 25 2.32 -9.95 3.41
CA PHE A 25 2.24 -10.14 4.86
C PHE A 25 3.49 -10.76 5.47
N ALA A 26 4.57 -10.86 4.68
CA ALA A 26 5.79 -11.55 5.10
C ALA A 26 6.43 -10.95 6.35
N GLY A 27 6.34 -9.63 6.52
CA GLY A 27 6.93 -8.93 7.66
C GLY A 27 6.11 -9.00 8.94
N LEU A 28 4.93 -9.61 8.91
CA LEU A 28 4.08 -9.72 10.10
C LEU A 28 4.46 -10.94 10.93
N ASP A 29 4.21 -10.88 12.24
CA ASP A 29 4.36 -12.07 13.08
C ASP A 29 3.36 -13.15 12.63
N PRO A 30 3.61 -14.44 12.96
CA PRO A 30 2.78 -15.54 12.44
C PRO A 30 1.29 -15.41 12.77
N ALA A 31 0.95 -14.96 13.97
CA ALA A 31 -0.45 -14.84 14.38
C ALA A 31 -1.16 -13.71 13.61
N THR A 32 -0.52 -12.57 13.46
CA THR A 32 -1.08 -11.44 12.70
C THR A 32 -1.18 -11.78 11.22
N ARG A 33 -0.19 -12.51 10.69
CA ARG A 33 -0.22 -12.96 9.30
C ARG A 33 -1.41 -13.89 9.05
N ALA A 34 -1.64 -14.85 9.93
CA ALA A 34 -2.79 -15.75 9.81
C ALA A 34 -4.10 -14.99 9.87
N TRP A 35 -4.20 -14.03 10.79
CA TRP A 35 -5.37 -13.18 10.92
C TRP A 35 -5.64 -12.39 9.63
N ALA A 36 -4.59 -11.84 9.02
CA ALA A 36 -4.71 -11.08 7.78
C ALA A 36 -5.10 -11.96 6.61
N LEU A 37 -4.51 -13.16 6.50
CA LEU A 37 -4.82 -14.10 5.43
C LEU A 37 -6.26 -14.58 5.47
N ASP A 38 -6.82 -14.78 6.67
CA ASP A 38 -8.22 -15.18 6.81
C ASP A 38 -9.18 -14.13 6.26
N ARG A 39 -8.73 -12.89 6.18
CA ARG A 39 -9.53 -11.75 5.73
C ARG A 39 -9.17 -11.27 4.34
N TYR A 40 -8.17 -11.89 3.73
CA TYR A 40 -7.71 -11.51 2.41
C TYR A 40 -8.76 -11.79 1.35
N THR A 41 -9.08 -10.78 0.55
CA THR A 41 -10.01 -10.90 -0.58
C THR A 41 -9.41 -10.22 -1.81
N LEU A 42 -9.87 -10.63 -2.98
CA LEU A 42 -9.50 -9.96 -4.22
C LEU A 42 -10.30 -8.68 -4.40
N HIS A 43 -9.75 -7.76 -5.20
CA HIS A 43 -10.42 -6.51 -5.52
C HIS A 43 -11.27 -6.65 -6.78
N PRO A 44 -12.30 -5.80 -6.97
CA PRO A 44 -13.01 -5.75 -8.24
C PRO A 44 -12.05 -5.45 -9.38
N ILE A 45 -12.15 -6.21 -10.46
CA ILE A 45 -11.21 -6.09 -11.59
C ILE A 45 -11.26 -4.71 -12.24
N GLY A 46 -12.39 -4.02 -12.18
CA GLY A 46 -12.55 -2.69 -12.76
C GLY A 46 -11.55 -1.66 -12.24
N ILE A 47 -11.04 -1.81 -11.02
CA ILE A 47 -10.05 -0.87 -10.49
C ILE A 47 -8.72 -0.95 -11.24
N TYR A 48 -8.44 -2.07 -11.89
CA TYR A 48 -7.23 -2.27 -12.68
C TYR A 48 -7.42 -1.95 -14.15
N GLU A 49 -8.66 -1.99 -14.65
CA GLU A 49 -8.94 -1.87 -16.08
C GLU A 49 -9.37 -0.46 -16.49
N ASN A 50 -9.94 0.31 -15.57
CA ASN A 50 -10.48 1.62 -15.91
C ASN A 50 -9.48 2.73 -15.58
N PRO A 51 -9.16 3.59 -16.55
CA PRO A 51 -8.29 4.73 -16.29
C PRO A 51 -8.99 5.75 -15.39
N VAL A 52 -8.18 6.47 -14.61
CA VAL A 52 -8.66 7.52 -13.71
C VAL A 52 -8.08 8.85 -14.16
N LYS A 53 -8.91 9.88 -14.22
CA LYS A 53 -8.46 11.23 -14.52
C LYS A 53 -7.89 11.86 -13.26
N LEU A 54 -6.61 12.25 -13.30
CA LEU A 54 -5.89 12.77 -12.14
C LEU A 54 -5.51 14.25 -12.28
N GLU A 55 -5.95 14.93 -13.31
CA GLU A 55 -5.58 16.32 -13.55
C GLU A 55 -5.95 17.22 -12.38
N SER A 56 -7.19 17.12 -11.90
CA SER A 56 -7.66 17.92 -10.77
C SER A 56 -6.89 17.63 -9.49
N PHE A 57 -6.47 16.39 -9.30
CA PHE A 57 -5.66 16.01 -8.15
C PHE A 57 -4.28 16.70 -8.21
N TRP A 58 -3.60 16.61 -9.34
CA TRP A 58 -2.24 17.12 -9.47
C TRP A 58 -2.13 18.65 -9.54
N THR A 59 -3.22 19.33 -9.92
CA THR A 59 -3.23 20.79 -10.02
C THR A 59 -3.52 21.48 -8.69
N GLN A 60 -3.95 20.75 -7.68
CA GLN A 60 -4.23 21.31 -6.36
C GLN A 60 -3.01 21.19 -5.45
N GLN A 61 -2.95 22.09 -4.47
CA GLN A 61 -1.93 22.02 -3.43
C GLN A 61 -2.49 21.30 -2.22
N TRP A 62 -1.89 20.17 -1.89
CA TRP A 62 -2.30 19.34 -0.77
C TRP A 62 -1.31 19.45 0.37
N PRO A 63 -1.75 19.58 1.63
CA PRO A 63 -0.87 19.27 2.76
C PRO A 63 -0.67 17.77 2.77
N ALA A 64 0.48 17.31 2.26
CA ALA A 64 0.70 15.89 2.00
C ALA A 64 1.87 15.35 2.81
N THR A 65 1.78 14.08 3.17
CA THR A 65 2.84 13.32 3.82
C THR A 65 2.99 11.99 3.09
N VAL A 66 4.22 11.62 2.79
CA VAL A 66 4.54 10.31 2.26
C VAL A 66 5.32 9.55 3.32
N ILE A 67 4.87 8.35 3.63
CA ILE A 67 5.52 7.48 4.61
C ILE A 67 6.07 6.27 3.85
N TRP A 68 7.39 6.18 3.77
CA TRP A 68 8.05 5.06 3.11
C TRP A 68 8.32 3.94 4.10
N CYS A 69 7.76 2.77 3.82
CA CYS A 69 8.03 1.55 4.58
C CYS A 69 9.22 0.86 3.94
N ARG A 70 10.39 0.96 4.57
CA ARG A 70 11.68 0.60 3.95
C ARG A 70 11.83 -0.85 3.53
N ARG A 71 11.08 -1.76 4.18
CA ARG A 71 11.13 -3.20 3.87
C ARG A 71 10.09 -3.63 2.84
N ALA A 72 9.21 -2.73 2.43
CA ALA A 72 8.22 -3.04 1.41
C ALA A 72 8.86 -2.99 0.03
N ALA A 73 8.66 -4.05 -0.75
CA ALA A 73 9.17 -4.12 -2.11
C ALA A 73 8.36 -3.24 -3.08
N ASN A 74 7.09 -3.04 -2.80
CA ASN A 74 6.16 -2.29 -3.64
C ASN A 74 5.31 -1.35 -2.81
N PRO A 75 5.11 -0.12 -3.30
CA PRO A 75 5.86 0.50 -4.39
C PRO A 75 7.30 0.78 -3.97
N GLY A 76 8.21 0.77 -4.92
CA GLY A 76 9.63 1.03 -4.65
C GLY A 76 9.89 2.48 -4.24
N GLU A 77 11.02 2.70 -3.58
CA GLU A 77 11.41 4.02 -3.08
C GLU A 77 11.42 5.10 -4.18
N PRO A 78 11.98 4.88 -5.38
CA PRO A 78 12.01 5.93 -6.40
C PRO A 78 10.62 6.44 -6.79
N HIS A 79 9.63 5.57 -6.83
CA HIS A 79 8.25 5.95 -7.13
C HIS A 79 7.67 6.82 -6.03
N GLN A 80 7.91 6.47 -4.78
CA GLN A 80 7.41 7.22 -3.64
C GLN A 80 8.11 8.56 -3.51
N ARG A 81 9.43 8.64 -3.81
CA ARG A 81 10.17 9.89 -3.85
C ARG A 81 9.60 10.85 -4.90
N ARG A 82 9.30 10.34 -6.09
CA ARG A 82 8.67 11.15 -7.13
C ARG A 82 7.33 11.72 -6.70
N THR A 83 6.52 10.90 -6.06
CA THR A 83 5.23 11.35 -5.54
C THR A 83 5.40 12.43 -4.48
N ALA A 84 6.32 12.23 -3.55
CA ALA A 84 6.61 13.20 -2.51
C ALA A 84 7.09 14.54 -3.09
N ASP A 85 7.99 14.48 -4.06
CA ASP A 85 8.49 15.69 -4.73
C ASP A 85 7.38 16.42 -5.47
N LYS A 86 6.56 15.68 -6.20
CA LYS A 86 5.46 16.24 -6.99
C LYS A 86 4.41 16.91 -6.12
N LEU A 87 4.16 16.38 -4.93
CA LEU A 87 3.20 16.91 -3.98
C LEU A 87 3.84 17.90 -2.98
N ASN A 88 5.15 18.08 -3.03
CA ASN A 88 5.88 18.84 -2.02
C ASN A 88 5.56 18.31 -0.61
N ALA A 89 5.55 17.00 -0.47
CA ALA A 89 5.11 16.31 0.73
C ALA A 89 6.20 16.22 1.79
N LYS A 90 5.79 16.12 3.05
CA LYS A 90 6.69 15.70 4.12
C LYS A 90 7.06 14.24 3.90
N TRP A 91 8.29 13.88 4.22
CA TRP A 91 8.80 12.52 4.04
C TRP A 91 9.10 11.89 5.39
N HIS A 92 8.56 10.72 5.65
CA HIS A 92 8.87 9.91 6.83
C HIS A 92 9.19 8.49 6.41
N GLU A 93 9.93 7.80 7.26
CA GLU A 93 10.33 6.41 7.01
C GLU A 93 9.97 5.54 8.21
N LEU A 94 9.47 4.34 7.92
CA LEU A 94 9.24 3.32 8.93
C LEU A 94 10.02 2.06 8.56
N ASP A 95 10.66 1.44 9.55
CA ASP A 95 11.39 0.21 9.34
C ASP A 95 10.46 -0.99 9.44
N THR A 96 9.59 -1.11 8.44
CA THR A 96 8.57 -2.15 8.41
C THR A 96 8.22 -2.50 6.96
N GLY A 97 7.37 -3.51 6.80
CA GLY A 97 6.90 -3.99 5.51
C GLY A 97 5.68 -3.25 5.00
N HIS A 98 4.94 -3.90 4.13
CA HIS A 98 3.86 -3.30 3.35
C HIS A 98 2.64 -2.87 4.18
N TYR A 99 2.47 -3.41 5.38
CA TYR A 99 1.29 -3.15 6.21
C TYR A 99 1.65 -2.56 7.57
N PRO A 100 2.07 -1.29 7.60
CA PRO A 100 2.44 -0.64 8.88
C PRO A 100 1.26 -0.52 9.85
N MET A 101 0.03 -0.51 9.34
CA MET A 101 -1.16 -0.47 10.20
C MET A 101 -1.30 -1.74 11.04
N LEU A 102 -0.66 -2.82 10.65
CA LEU A 102 -0.66 -4.08 11.40
C LEU A 102 0.63 -4.31 12.19
N SER A 103 1.76 -3.82 11.68
CA SER A 103 3.07 -4.05 12.31
C SER A 103 3.50 -2.93 13.25
N MET A 104 3.11 -1.68 12.95
CA MET A 104 3.53 -0.49 13.72
C MET A 104 2.36 0.50 13.85
N PRO A 105 1.21 0.09 14.41
CA PRO A 105 0.02 0.93 14.40
C PRO A 105 0.20 2.24 15.19
N ASP A 106 0.91 2.21 16.31
CA ASP A 106 1.09 3.41 17.13
C ASP A 106 1.96 4.43 16.44
N GLN A 107 3.08 3.99 15.88
CA GLN A 107 4.00 4.85 15.14
C GLN A 107 3.33 5.43 13.90
N LEU A 108 2.58 4.60 13.16
CA LEU A 108 1.85 5.06 12.00
C LEU A 108 0.82 6.12 12.37
N THR A 109 0.04 5.87 13.44
CA THR A 109 -0.96 6.82 13.92
C THR A 109 -0.31 8.15 14.30
N ALA A 110 0.82 8.12 14.98
CA ALA A 110 1.54 9.32 15.36
C ALA A 110 1.95 10.15 14.13
N LEU A 111 2.44 9.48 13.07
CA LEU A 111 2.82 10.17 11.84
C LEU A 111 1.61 10.73 11.09
N LEU A 112 0.50 10.00 11.06
CA LEU A 112 -0.72 10.44 10.36
C LEU A 112 -1.38 11.64 11.04
N THR A 113 -1.21 11.79 12.35
CA THR A 113 -1.84 12.86 13.12
C THR A 113 -0.89 14.01 13.42
N SER A 114 0.40 13.86 13.18
CA SER A 114 1.37 14.93 13.38
C SER A 114 1.29 15.95 12.25
N GLY A 115 1.15 17.19 12.56
CA GLY A 115 1.09 18.24 11.54
C GLY A 115 -0.28 18.39 10.89
N ALA A 116 -1.27 17.80 11.51
CA ALA A 116 -2.64 18.06 11.13
C ALA A 116 -3.02 19.51 11.50
#